data_0247213a0bd6d9c0982338323301296b
#
_entry.id   0247213a0bd6d9c0982338323301296b
#
_cell.length_a   1.000
_cell.length_b   1.000
_cell.length_c   1.000
_cell.angle_alpha   90.00
_cell.angle_beta   90.00
_cell.angle_gamma   90.00
#
_symmetry.space_group_name_H-M   'P 1'
#
loop_
_entity.id
_entity.type
_entity.pdbx_description
1 polymer ?
#
loop_
_entity_poly.entity_id
_entity_poly.type
_entity_poly.pdbx_seq_one_letter_code
_entity_poly.pdbx_strand_id
1 'polypeptide(L)'
;GLQSRQFGGASALPTEAAPGGQDHLFTLGATPVSERVATIGIARDIKGIDVGIATKFVEERIGSSRDATVLFDVGVSTNVGPFTAGLTYRNLGEDLSLGGTEAARPDGLTLGVGAYGQQLGIFDLGFTGAVTYVGEEMIPAGGIEVGYWPIRGRTFVARVGARRVVEGDASPASFGFAFWGDDITLEWAFQPVDIGGASG
;
A
#
# COMPACT_ATOMS: atom_id res chain seq x y z
N GLY A 1 -2.06 1.22 -14.69
CA GLY A 1 -1.09 0.17 -14.37
C GLY A 1 -1.77 -1.17 -14.21
N LEU A 2 -1.05 -2.25 -14.45
CA LEU A 2 -1.51 -3.62 -14.24
C LEU A 2 -0.72 -4.20 -13.05
N GLN A 3 -1.41 -4.67 -12.02
CA GLN A 3 -0.79 -5.36 -10.89
C GLN A 3 -1.33 -6.78 -10.77
N SER A 4 -0.46 -7.74 -10.50
CA SER A 4 -0.80 -9.12 -10.21
C SER A 4 -0.01 -9.58 -8.99
N ARG A 5 -0.68 -10.12 -7.99
CA ARG A 5 -0.08 -10.73 -6.81
C ARG A 5 -0.43 -12.22 -6.74
N GLN A 6 0.60 -13.04 -6.53
CA GLN A 6 0.44 -14.46 -6.25
C GLN A 6 1.02 -14.75 -4.88
N PHE A 7 0.21 -15.35 -4.02
CA PHE A 7 0.64 -15.77 -2.70
C PHE A 7 0.86 -17.29 -2.71
N GLY A 8 2.05 -17.72 -2.28
CA GLY A 8 2.33 -19.13 -2.04
C GLY A 8 1.50 -19.64 -0.87
N GLY A 9 0.87 -20.80 -1.03
CA GLY A 9 0.13 -21.45 0.06
C GLY A 9 1.06 -21.83 1.21
N ALA A 10 0.58 -21.70 2.46
CA ALA A 10 1.30 -22.13 3.64
C ALA A 10 1.48 -23.65 3.62
N SER A 11 2.73 -24.12 3.69
CA SER A 11 3.03 -25.53 3.93
C SER A 11 2.73 -25.83 5.40
N ALA A 12 1.85 -26.79 5.66
CA ALA A 12 1.67 -27.31 7.00
C ALA A 12 2.97 -27.98 7.50
N LEU A 13 3.41 -27.66 8.71
CA LEU A 13 4.49 -28.36 9.38
C LEU A 13 4.12 -29.86 9.59
N PRO A 14 5.07 -30.78 9.42
CA PRO A 14 4.79 -32.20 9.66
C PRO A 14 4.42 -32.40 11.14
N THR A 15 3.23 -32.91 11.36
CA THR A 15 2.81 -33.38 12.68
C THR A 15 3.56 -34.67 12.99
N GLU A 16 4.22 -34.74 14.14
CA GLU A 16 4.94 -35.90 14.64
C GLU A 16 4.02 -37.15 14.64
N ALA A 17 4.44 -38.18 13.98
CA ALA A 17 3.65 -39.43 13.81
C ALA A 17 3.50 -40.13 15.16
N ALA A 18 2.27 -40.36 15.59
CA ALA A 18 1.98 -41.25 16.71
C ALA A 18 2.30 -42.71 16.31
N PRO A 19 2.95 -43.51 17.17
CA PRO A 19 3.33 -44.87 16.84
C PRO A 19 2.07 -45.75 16.74
N GLY A 20 1.77 -46.27 15.55
CA GLY A 20 0.77 -47.32 15.33
C GLY A 20 -0.43 -46.97 14.44
N GLY A 21 -0.44 -45.83 13.79
CA GLY A 21 -1.49 -45.43 12.83
C GLY A 21 -1.05 -45.57 11.38
N GLN A 22 -1.93 -46.04 10.51
CA GLN A 22 -1.73 -45.97 9.06
C GLN A 22 -1.46 -44.54 8.63
N ASP A 23 -0.35 -44.32 7.90
CA ASP A 23 0.04 -43.06 7.34
C ASP A 23 -1.03 -42.55 6.35
N HIS A 24 -2.02 -41.83 6.84
CA HIS A 24 -2.79 -40.95 5.99
C HIS A 24 -1.98 -39.64 5.84
N LEU A 25 -1.07 -39.63 4.88
CA LEU A 25 -0.45 -38.43 4.35
C LEU A 25 -1.55 -37.51 3.81
N PHE A 26 -2.12 -36.68 4.66
CA PHE A 26 -2.88 -35.53 4.19
C PHE A 26 -1.88 -34.56 3.57
N THR A 27 -1.65 -34.70 2.28
CA THR A 27 -1.06 -33.63 1.50
C THR A 27 -2.10 -32.50 1.47
N LEU A 28 -2.03 -31.58 2.41
CA LEU A 28 -2.76 -30.32 2.34
C LEU A 28 -2.22 -29.62 1.10
N GLY A 29 -2.90 -29.79 -0.02
CA GLY A 29 -2.57 -29.10 -1.25
C GLY A 29 -2.58 -27.59 -0.99
N ALA A 30 -1.53 -26.90 -1.39
CA ALA A 30 -1.50 -25.44 -1.33
C ALA A 30 -2.70 -24.90 -2.12
N THR A 31 -3.60 -24.19 -1.46
CA THR A 31 -4.70 -23.52 -2.14
C THR A 31 -4.14 -22.31 -2.88
N PRO A 32 -4.17 -22.29 -4.23
CA PRO A 32 -3.65 -21.15 -4.97
C PRO A 32 -4.53 -19.92 -4.71
N VAL A 33 -3.89 -18.84 -4.30
CA VAL A 33 -4.51 -17.52 -4.14
C VAL A 33 -3.91 -16.58 -5.16
N SER A 34 -4.72 -15.89 -5.93
CA SER A 34 -4.27 -14.88 -6.87
C SER A 34 -5.21 -13.68 -6.92
N GLU A 35 -4.65 -12.51 -6.98
CA GLU A 35 -5.33 -11.24 -7.19
C GLU A 35 -4.81 -10.57 -8.45
N ARG A 36 -5.71 -10.00 -9.25
CA ARG A 36 -5.38 -9.21 -10.44
C ARG A 36 -6.12 -7.89 -10.37
N VAL A 37 -5.38 -6.81 -10.56
CA VAL A 37 -5.95 -5.46 -10.59
C VAL A 37 -5.51 -4.76 -11.87
N ALA A 38 -6.47 -4.26 -12.62
CA ALA A 38 -6.24 -3.38 -13.75
C ALA A 38 -6.88 -2.02 -13.46
N THR A 39 -6.13 -0.93 -13.62
CA THR A 39 -6.61 0.42 -13.32
C THR A 39 -6.45 1.32 -14.54
N ILE A 40 -7.49 2.06 -14.84
CA ILE A 40 -7.50 3.13 -15.84
C ILE A 40 -7.96 4.41 -15.13
N GLY A 41 -7.22 5.50 -15.30
CA GLY A 41 -7.57 6.78 -14.70
C GLY A 41 -7.32 7.95 -15.63
N ILE A 42 -8.09 9.00 -15.42
CA ILE A 42 -7.91 10.30 -16.06
C ILE A 42 -7.87 11.38 -14.99
N ALA A 43 -7.07 12.40 -15.22
CA ALA A 43 -7.03 13.59 -14.37
C ALA A 43 -6.89 14.83 -15.23
N ARG A 44 -7.39 15.96 -14.71
CA ARG A 44 -7.33 17.25 -15.37
C ARG A 44 -7.23 18.38 -14.36
N ASP A 45 -6.38 19.36 -14.66
CA ASP A 45 -6.41 20.65 -14.00
C ASP A 45 -7.61 21.48 -14.46
N ILE A 46 -8.34 22.02 -13.51
CA ILE A 46 -9.46 22.94 -13.73
C ILE A 46 -9.22 24.18 -12.86
N LYS A 47 -8.59 25.20 -13.41
CA LYS A 47 -8.31 26.48 -12.75
C LYS A 47 -7.50 26.34 -11.46
N GLY A 48 -6.47 25.48 -11.48
CA GLY A 48 -5.58 25.22 -10.36
C GLY A 48 -6.10 24.19 -9.36
N ILE A 49 -7.19 23.52 -9.68
CA ILE A 49 -7.70 22.36 -8.98
C ILE A 49 -7.53 21.13 -9.89
N ASP A 50 -6.74 20.18 -9.48
CA ASP A 50 -6.62 18.89 -10.13
C ASP A 50 -7.79 18.01 -9.73
N VAL A 51 -8.50 17.48 -10.70
CA VAL A 51 -9.62 16.55 -10.51
C VAL A 51 -9.30 15.25 -11.23
N GLY A 52 -9.45 14.13 -10.56
CA GLY A 52 -9.18 12.82 -11.12
C GLY A 52 -10.25 11.79 -10.81
N ILE A 53 -10.42 10.86 -11.73
CA ILE A 53 -11.23 9.66 -11.56
C ILE A 53 -10.45 8.45 -12.07
N ALA A 54 -10.54 7.34 -11.38
CA ALA A 54 -9.99 6.07 -11.83
C ALA A 54 -11.03 4.96 -11.69
N THR A 55 -10.98 4.01 -12.61
CA THR A 55 -11.75 2.76 -12.56
C THR A 55 -10.78 1.61 -12.37
N LYS A 56 -11.07 0.74 -11.42
CA LYS A 56 -10.30 -0.47 -11.12
C LYS A 56 -11.15 -1.69 -11.41
N PHE A 57 -10.65 -2.57 -12.24
CA PHE A 57 -11.14 -3.93 -12.37
C PHE A 57 -10.33 -4.82 -11.43
N VAL A 58 -10.99 -5.48 -10.50
CA VAL A 58 -10.35 -6.37 -9.50
C VAL A 58 -10.91 -7.76 -9.69
N GLU A 59 -10.02 -8.74 -9.86
CA GLU A 59 -10.33 -10.16 -9.92
C GLU A 59 -9.57 -10.86 -8.81
N GLU A 60 -10.25 -11.65 -8.02
CA GLU A 60 -9.67 -12.46 -6.98
C GLU A 60 -10.05 -13.94 -7.18
N ARG A 61 -9.09 -14.82 -6.90
CA ARG A 61 -9.28 -16.28 -6.98
C ARG A 61 -8.68 -16.95 -5.76
N ILE A 62 -9.46 -17.78 -5.11
CA ILE A 62 -9.04 -18.63 -3.99
C ILE A 62 -9.45 -20.06 -4.31
N GLY A 63 -8.47 -20.92 -4.63
CA GLY A 63 -8.74 -22.29 -5.07
C GLY A 63 -9.57 -22.33 -6.35
N SER A 64 -10.78 -22.90 -6.27
CA SER A 64 -11.75 -22.96 -7.37
C SER A 64 -12.70 -21.77 -7.43
N SER A 65 -12.81 -21.00 -6.36
CA SER A 65 -13.67 -19.81 -6.29
C SER A 65 -13.00 -18.64 -6.99
N ARG A 66 -13.77 -17.91 -7.79
CA ARG A 66 -13.33 -16.72 -8.51
C ARG A 66 -14.45 -15.71 -8.52
N ASP A 67 -14.12 -14.46 -8.27
CA ASP A 67 -15.03 -13.34 -8.41
C ASP A 67 -14.30 -12.10 -8.94
N ALA A 68 -15.05 -11.16 -9.49
CA ALA A 68 -14.50 -9.91 -10.02
C ALA A 68 -15.48 -8.77 -9.81
N THR A 69 -14.93 -7.60 -9.49
CA THR A 69 -15.71 -6.38 -9.30
C THR A 69 -15.06 -5.19 -9.99
N VAL A 70 -15.84 -4.12 -10.16
CA VAL A 70 -15.39 -2.83 -10.67
C VAL A 70 -15.52 -1.80 -9.55
N LEU A 71 -14.41 -1.13 -9.26
CA LEU A 71 -14.33 -0.10 -8.24
C LEU A 71 -13.95 1.24 -8.87
N PHE A 72 -14.38 2.32 -8.25
CA PHE A 72 -14.06 3.67 -8.67
C PHE A 72 -13.32 4.43 -7.58
N ASP A 73 -12.35 5.23 -8.00
CA ASP A 73 -11.69 6.21 -7.15
C ASP A 73 -11.95 7.60 -7.71
N VAL A 74 -12.17 8.56 -6.84
CA VAL A 74 -12.28 9.97 -7.20
C VAL A 74 -11.38 10.80 -6.31
N GLY A 75 -10.77 11.85 -6.85
CA GLY A 75 -9.88 12.69 -6.06
C GLY A 75 -9.81 14.10 -6.59
N VAL A 76 -9.51 15.00 -5.67
CA VAL A 76 -9.22 16.40 -5.99
C VAL A 76 -7.96 16.81 -5.24
N SER A 77 -7.15 17.70 -5.85
CA SER A 77 -6.02 18.31 -5.19
C SER A 77 -5.82 19.75 -5.65
N THR A 78 -5.14 20.53 -4.83
CA THR A 78 -4.78 21.89 -5.17
C THR A 78 -3.49 22.29 -4.49
N ASN A 79 -2.79 23.26 -5.08
CA ASN A 79 -1.59 23.84 -4.51
C ASN A 79 -1.91 25.19 -3.84
N VAL A 80 -1.49 25.32 -2.59
CA VAL A 80 -1.62 26.56 -1.80
C VAL A 80 -0.23 26.97 -1.32
N GLY A 81 0.41 27.86 -2.04
CA GLY A 81 1.81 28.20 -1.81
C GLY A 81 2.73 27.00 -1.98
N PRO A 82 3.57 26.65 -1.01
CA PRO A 82 4.44 25.48 -1.08
C PRO A 82 3.74 24.16 -0.75
N PHE A 83 2.46 24.19 -0.37
CA PHE A 83 1.72 23.03 0.06
C PHE A 83 0.81 22.52 -1.04
N THR A 84 0.68 21.19 -1.11
CA THR A 84 -0.37 20.52 -1.88
C THR A 84 -1.34 19.89 -0.89
N ALA A 85 -2.62 20.20 -1.02
CA ALA A 85 -3.69 19.55 -0.25
C ALA A 85 -4.56 18.71 -1.19
N GLY A 86 -5.02 17.56 -0.72
CA GLY A 86 -5.83 16.67 -1.53
C GLY A 86 -6.85 15.89 -0.72
N LEU A 87 -7.93 15.52 -1.40
CA LEU A 87 -9.00 14.67 -0.88
C LEU A 87 -9.23 13.56 -1.90
N THR A 88 -9.28 12.32 -1.42
CA THR A 88 -9.54 11.15 -2.28
C THR A 88 -10.53 10.23 -1.62
N TYR A 89 -11.53 9.80 -2.37
CA TYR A 89 -12.41 8.69 -2.00
C TYR A 89 -12.09 7.50 -2.89
N ARG A 90 -11.86 6.32 -2.28
CA ARG A 90 -11.39 5.13 -2.97
C ARG A 90 -12.31 3.95 -2.76
N ASN A 91 -12.26 3.02 -3.73
CA ASN A 91 -12.96 1.73 -3.70
C ASN A 91 -14.49 1.85 -3.64
N LEU A 92 -15.06 2.88 -4.30
CA LEU A 92 -16.51 2.96 -4.53
C LEU A 92 -16.94 1.81 -5.44
N GLY A 93 -17.77 0.90 -4.97
CA GLY A 93 -18.30 -0.22 -5.76
C GLY A 93 -18.81 -1.34 -4.87
N GLU A 94 -19.03 -2.51 -5.48
CA GLU A 94 -19.53 -3.69 -4.80
C GLU A 94 -18.39 -4.54 -4.26
N ASP A 95 -18.60 -5.19 -3.12
CA ASP A 95 -17.67 -6.15 -2.54
C ASP A 95 -17.61 -7.43 -3.37
N LEU A 96 -16.50 -8.15 -3.24
CA LEU A 96 -16.32 -9.45 -3.87
C LEU A 96 -17.01 -10.54 -3.04
N SER A 97 -17.60 -11.54 -3.74
CA SER A 97 -18.20 -12.70 -3.11
C SER A 97 -17.45 -13.98 -3.50
N LEU A 98 -16.57 -14.45 -2.62
CA LEU A 98 -15.74 -15.63 -2.85
C LEU A 98 -16.30 -16.84 -2.10
N GLY A 99 -16.87 -17.79 -2.86
CA GLY A 99 -17.40 -19.02 -2.28
C GLY A 99 -18.56 -18.81 -1.31
N GLY A 100 -19.35 -17.73 -1.49
CA GLY A 100 -20.47 -17.35 -0.61
C GLY A 100 -20.06 -16.54 0.62
N THR A 101 -18.80 -16.15 0.72
CA THR A 101 -18.30 -15.23 1.75
C THR A 101 -17.98 -13.88 1.10
N GLU A 102 -18.53 -12.81 1.65
CA GLU A 102 -18.20 -11.45 1.20
C GLU A 102 -16.77 -11.11 1.62
N ALA A 103 -15.95 -10.77 0.63
CA ALA A 103 -14.62 -10.23 0.84
C ALA A 103 -14.70 -8.70 0.72
N ALA A 104 -14.93 -8.04 1.86
CA ALA A 104 -15.07 -6.60 1.91
C ALA A 104 -13.82 -5.91 1.34
N ARG A 105 -14.06 -4.98 0.43
CA ARG A 105 -13.05 -4.03 -0.06
C ARG A 105 -13.36 -2.67 0.50
N PRO A 106 -12.86 -2.37 1.70
CA PRO A 106 -13.29 -1.19 2.41
C PRO A 106 -13.05 0.06 1.57
N ASP A 107 -14.09 0.82 1.38
CA ASP A 107 -14.02 2.16 0.84
C ASP A 107 -13.32 3.09 1.84
N GLY A 108 -12.71 4.15 1.36
CA GLY A 108 -11.94 5.02 2.22
C GLY A 108 -11.83 6.44 1.72
N LEU A 109 -12.05 7.37 2.66
CA LEU A 109 -11.84 8.79 2.47
C LEU A 109 -10.48 9.20 3.03
N THR A 110 -9.62 9.77 2.20
CA THR A 110 -8.31 10.28 2.62
C THR A 110 -8.22 11.78 2.41
N LEU A 111 -7.91 12.50 3.46
CA LEU A 111 -7.48 13.90 3.42
C LEU A 111 -5.97 13.95 3.64
N GLY A 112 -5.25 14.63 2.76
CA GLY A 112 -3.80 14.73 2.85
C GLY A 112 -3.29 16.12 2.55
N VAL A 113 -2.12 16.43 3.12
CA VAL A 113 -1.34 17.63 2.85
C VAL A 113 0.13 17.27 2.77
N GLY A 114 0.87 17.93 1.90
CA GLY A 114 2.31 17.75 1.79
C GLY A 114 2.99 18.97 1.22
N ALA A 115 4.30 19.01 1.39
CA ALA A 115 5.18 19.93 0.70
C ALA A 115 6.47 19.19 0.36
N TYR A 116 6.95 19.36 -0.85
CA TYR A 116 8.16 18.71 -1.33
C TYR A 116 9.09 19.74 -1.95
N GLY A 117 10.40 19.41 -1.96
CA GLY A 117 11.40 20.23 -2.61
C GLY A 117 11.58 21.61 -1.98
N GLN A 118 11.38 21.71 -0.67
CA GLN A 118 11.65 22.96 0.05
C GLN A 118 13.15 23.08 0.29
N GLN A 119 13.81 23.88 -0.54
CA GLN A 119 15.25 24.05 -0.49
C GLN A 119 15.70 24.83 0.74
N LEU A 120 16.64 24.25 1.49
CA LEU A 120 17.35 24.88 2.59
C LEU A 120 18.86 24.65 2.42
N GLY A 121 19.49 25.52 1.65
CA GLY A 121 20.91 25.37 1.29
C GLY A 121 21.15 24.17 0.39
N ILE A 122 21.90 23.18 0.89
CA ILE A 122 22.20 21.91 0.20
C ILE A 122 21.20 20.79 0.52
N PHE A 123 20.15 21.11 1.26
CA PHE A 123 19.12 20.17 1.63
C PHE A 123 17.80 20.48 0.92
N ASP A 124 17.09 19.44 0.54
CA ASP A 124 15.70 19.48 0.13
C ASP A 124 14.85 18.85 1.23
N LEU A 125 13.84 19.57 1.69
CA LEU A 125 12.95 19.08 2.73
C LEU A 125 11.58 18.78 2.14
N GLY A 126 11.01 17.64 2.52
CA GLY A 126 9.67 17.26 2.21
C GLY A 126 8.94 16.74 3.45
N PHE A 127 7.64 16.96 3.52
CA PHE A 127 6.79 16.34 4.52
C PHE A 127 5.42 15.99 3.94
N THR A 128 4.78 15.00 4.53
CA THR A 128 3.41 14.62 4.24
C THR A 128 2.66 14.34 5.53
N GLY A 129 1.38 14.66 5.53
CA GLY A 129 0.45 14.24 6.57
C GLY A 129 -0.86 13.83 5.91
N ALA A 130 -1.49 12.78 6.39
CA ALA A 130 -2.78 12.31 5.90
C ALA A 130 -3.60 11.69 7.01
N VAL A 131 -4.91 11.77 6.84
CA VAL A 131 -5.86 11.02 7.65
C VAL A 131 -6.76 10.24 6.70
N THR A 132 -6.81 8.94 6.89
CA THR A 132 -7.71 8.06 6.13
C THR A 132 -8.81 7.55 7.05
N TYR A 133 -10.04 7.65 6.60
CA TYR A 133 -11.22 7.04 7.22
C TYR A 133 -11.61 5.82 6.41
N VAL A 134 -11.70 4.67 7.08
CA VAL A 134 -12.12 3.40 6.50
C VAL A 134 -13.14 2.79 7.45
N GLY A 135 -14.42 2.74 7.04
CA GLY A 135 -15.51 2.42 7.97
C GLY A 135 -15.53 3.39 9.14
N GLU A 136 -15.42 2.86 10.36
CA GLU A 136 -15.37 3.65 11.61
C GLU A 136 -13.94 4.00 12.07
N GLU A 137 -12.92 3.50 11.36
CA GLU A 137 -11.52 3.66 11.74
C GLU A 137 -10.89 4.91 11.13
N MET A 138 -10.20 5.66 11.98
CA MET A 138 -9.38 6.80 11.58
C MET A 138 -7.90 6.42 11.65
N ILE A 139 -7.22 6.51 10.51
CA ILE A 139 -5.83 6.10 10.34
C ILE A 139 -4.98 7.31 9.97
N PRO A 140 -4.43 8.03 10.95
CA PRO A 140 -3.46 9.08 10.70
C PRO A 140 -2.12 8.50 10.22
N ALA A 141 -1.48 9.21 9.28
CA ALA A 141 -0.17 8.90 8.76
C ALA A 141 0.61 10.19 8.50
N GLY A 142 1.93 10.12 8.58
CA GLY A 142 2.79 11.23 8.25
C GLY A 142 4.21 10.79 7.95
N GLY A 143 4.96 11.64 7.26
CA GLY A 143 6.34 11.36 6.91
C GLY A 143 7.14 12.63 6.62
N ILE A 144 8.44 12.49 6.75
CA ILE A 144 9.43 13.52 6.45
C ILE A 144 10.45 12.93 5.48
N GLU A 145 10.85 13.74 4.53
CA GLU A 145 11.92 13.45 3.58
C GLU A 145 13.01 14.52 3.69
N VAL A 146 14.24 14.10 3.68
CA VAL A 146 15.41 14.96 3.62
C VAL A 146 16.29 14.51 2.47
N GLY A 147 16.40 15.34 1.46
CA GLY A 147 17.34 15.21 0.35
C GLY A 147 18.63 15.98 0.66
N TYR A 148 19.78 15.38 0.37
CA TYR A 148 21.10 15.99 0.44
C TYR A 148 21.78 15.90 -0.91
N TRP A 149 22.11 17.04 -1.51
CA TRP A 149 22.72 17.12 -2.84
C TRP A 149 24.04 17.90 -2.83
N PRO A 150 25.10 17.22 -2.42
CA PRO A 150 26.43 17.84 -2.31
C PRO A 150 27.03 18.25 -3.67
N ILE A 151 26.58 17.59 -4.74
CA ILE A 151 27.07 17.78 -6.11
C ILE A 151 25.87 17.74 -7.05
N ARG A 152 25.89 18.57 -8.11
CA ARG A 152 24.86 18.53 -9.16
C ARG A 152 24.73 17.13 -9.74
N GLY A 153 23.49 16.66 -9.91
CA GLY A 153 23.17 15.36 -10.46
C GLY A 153 23.28 14.19 -9.47
N ARG A 154 23.58 14.44 -8.19
CA ARG A 154 23.65 13.39 -7.16
C ARG A 154 22.94 13.80 -5.90
N THR A 155 21.86 13.13 -5.58
CA THR A 155 21.05 13.38 -4.39
C THR A 155 20.94 12.10 -3.56
N PHE A 156 21.21 12.23 -2.27
CA PHE A 156 20.92 11.20 -1.27
C PHE A 156 19.63 11.60 -0.55
N VAL A 157 18.73 10.67 -0.41
CA VAL A 157 17.43 10.94 0.23
C VAL A 157 17.24 9.98 1.39
N ALA A 158 16.83 10.52 2.54
CA ALA A 158 16.38 9.74 3.68
C ALA A 158 14.90 10.06 3.93
N ARG A 159 14.11 9.03 4.24
CA ARG A 159 12.68 9.14 4.51
C ARG A 159 12.35 8.43 5.81
N VAL A 160 11.49 9.03 6.59
CA VAL A 160 10.89 8.40 7.76
C VAL A 160 9.40 8.67 7.74
N GLY A 161 8.62 7.63 8.02
CA GLY A 161 7.17 7.72 8.09
C GLY A 161 6.63 6.97 9.29
N ALA A 162 5.44 7.39 9.70
CA ALA A 162 4.66 6.69 10.70
C ALA A 162 3.19 6.70 10.32
N ARG A 163 2.48 5.62 10.65
CA ARG A 163 1.03 5.52 10.52
C ARG A 163 0.44 4.76 11.70
N ARG A 164 -0.81 5.05 12.04
CA ARG A 164 -1.56 4.19 12.96
C ARG A 164 -1.78 2.83 12.30
N VAL A 165 -1.49 1.76 13.03
CA VAL A 165 -1.80 0.38 12.64
C VAL A 165 -3.10 -0.01 13.34
N VAL A 166 -4.09 -0.45 12.58
CA VAL A 166 -5.41 -0.85 13.12
C VAL A 166 -5.42 -2.32 13.47
N GLU A 167 -4.84 -3.14 12.60
CA GLU A 167 -4.70 -4.60 12.80
C GLU A 167 -3.39 -5.10 12.22
N GLY A 168 -2.87 -6.19 12.81
CA GLY A 168 -1.71 -6.94 12.32
C GLY A 168 -0.38 -6.55 12.95
N ASP A 169 0.64 -7.28 12.59
CA ASP A 169 1.99 -7.23 13.16
C ASP A 169 2.91 -6.21 12.46
N ALA A 170 2.35 -5.30 11.65
CA ALA A 170 3.13 -4.27 10.97
C ALA A 170 3.56 -3.18 11.95
N SER A 171 4.83 -2.78 11.90
CA SER A 171 5.31 -1.62 12.64
C SER A 171 4.60 -0.34 12.18
N PRO A 172 4.26 0.57 13.11
CA PRO A 172 3.77 1.90 12.74
C PRO A 172 4.82 2.73 12.02
N ALA A 173 6.10 2.42 12.16
CA ALA A 173 7.20 3.17 11.55
C ALA A 173 7.67 2.54 10.24
N SER A 174 8.09 3.39 9.30
CA SER A 174 8.74 3.00 8.05
C SER A 174 9.94 3.89 7.77
N PHE A 175 10.92 3.35 7.05
CA PHE A 175 12.15 4.04 6.68
C PHE A 175 12.42 3.85 5.20
N GLY A 176 13.05 4.83 4.58
CA GLY A 176 13.45 4.74 3.19
C GLY A 176 14.74 5.48 2.93
N PHE A 177 15.48 4.98 1.94
CA PHE A 177 16.67 5.63 1.42
C PHE A 177 16.61 5.63 -0.10
N ALA A 178 17.09 6.69 -0.70
CA ALA A 178 17.29 6.73 -2.14
C ALA A 178 18.62 7.41 -2.48
N PHE A 179 19.17 6.99 -3.60
CA PHE A 179 20.24 7.67 -4.29
C PHE A 179 19.77 7.95 -5.72
N TRP A 180 19.79 9.20 -6.10
CA TRP A 180 19.46 9.66 -7.44
C TRP A 180 20.75 10.21 -8.08
N GLY A 181 21.24 9.52 -9.08
CA GLY A 181 22.36 9.91 -9.90
C GLY A 181 21.93 10.21 -11.33
N ASP A 182 22.87 10.68 -12.17
CA ASP A 182 22.58 11.03 -13.56
C ASP A 182 22.03 9.86 -14.38
N ASP A 183 22.58 8.65 -14.17
CA ASP A 183 22.24 7.43 -14.94
C ASP A 183 21.64 6.32 -14.08
N ILE A 184 21.71 6.44 -12.75
CA ILE A 184 21.31 5.37 -11.83
C ILE A 184 20.45 5.96 -10.70
N THR A 185 19.29 5.35 -10.49
CA THR A 185 18.44 5.59 -9.32
C THR A 185 18.33 4.30 -8.53
N LEU A 186 18.62 4.38 -7.23
CA LEU A 186 18.47 3.28 -6.29
C LEU A 186 17.53 3.73 -5.16
N GLU A 187 16.53 2.93 -4.88
CA GLU A 187 15.57 3.23 -3.81
C GLU A 187 15.30 1.99 -2.95
N TRP A 188 15.22 2.19 -1.64
CA TRP A 188 14.86 1.19 -0.67
C TRP A 188 13.80 1.71 0.27
N ALA A 189 12.82 0.87 0.57
CA ALA A 189 11.84 1.11 1.60
C ALA A 189 11.80 -0.09 2.56
N PHE A 190 11.72 0.19 3.83
CA PHE A 190 11.69 -0.81 4.88
C PHE A 190 10.58 -0.48 5.88
N GLN A 191 9.71 -1.44 6.12
CA GLN A 191 8.73 -1.41 7.19
C GLN A 191 8.91 -2.67 8.03
N PRO A 192 9.31 -2.56 9.30
CA PRO A 192 9.39 -3.72 10.17
C PRO A 192 8.03 -4.42 10.28
N VAL A 193 8.04 -5.73 10.30
CA VAL A 193 6.87 -6.56 10.56
C VAL A 193 7.23 -7.44 11.74
N ASP A 194 6.40 -7.44 12.77
CA ASP A 194 6.57 -8.36 13.89
C ASP A 194 6.01 -9.72 13.45
N ILE A 195 6.91 -10.61 13.03
CA ILE A 195 6.54 -11.99 12.70
C ILE A 195 6.52 -12.71 14.03
N GLY A 196 5.38 -12.64 14.74
CA GLY A 196 5.04 -13.26 16.00
C GLY A 196 6.21 -13.97 16.69
N GLY A 197 6.98 -13.22 17.47
CA GLY A 197 8.09 -13.79 18.20
C GLY A 197 7.58 -14.84 19.15
N ALA A 198 8.10 -16.07 19.03
CA ALA A 198 8.02 -17.04 20.09
C ALA A 198 8.59 -16.38 21.35
N SER A 199 7.69 -15.92 22.23
CA SER A 199 8.06 -15.54 23.58
C SER A 199 8.51 -16.81 24.28
N GLY A 200 9.83 -17.00 24.35
CA GLY A 200 10.45 -17.98 25.23
C GLY A 200 10.32 -17.60 26.68
#